data_b72746abf858b2e45232e3b4bcd5e101
#
_entry.id   b72746abf858b2e45232e3b4bcd5e101
#
_cell.length_a   1.000
_cell.length_b   1.000
_cell.length_c   1.000
_cell.angle_alpha   90.00
_cell.angle_beta   90.00
_cell.angle_gamma   90.00
#
_symmetry.space_group_name_H-M   'P 1'
#
loop_
_entity.id
_entity.type
_entity.pdbx_description
1 polymer ?
#
loop_
_entity_poly.entity_id
_entity_poly.type
_entity_poly.pdbx_seq_one_letter_code
_entity_poly.pdbx_strand_id
1 'polypeptide(L)'
;MIIEAVRMAKDRKTKTAIFESILNDERASVLYQTQTAKTTIFPNHKGKRSPVWAETKQMARDLNKSGISVSFLPEMDETSCSDALLEIGKRSWHLADFKYSATTNSNTLAKQLMGGFEQANYVVLKMEKGDLGTIRDAVEECKRKGTIGSIILINKNGNVYELTRKSLMSGRYRKILKGEL
;
A
#
# COMPACT_ATOMS: atom_id res chain seq x y z
N MET A 1 -8.74 17.96 -1.14
CA MET A 1 -7.78 18.82 -1.88
C MET A 1 -6.55 18.08 -2.37
N ILE A 2 -5.66 17.53 -1.50
CA ILE A 2 -4.39 16.91 -1.95
C ILE A 2 -4.60 15.65 -2.81
N ILE A 3 -5.43 14.71 -2.37
CA ILE A 3 -5.73 13.47 -3.12
C ILE A 3 -6.48 13.77 -4.41
N GLU A 4 -7.37 14.72 -4.36
CA GLU A 4 -8.11 15.19 -5.54
C GLU A 4 -7.18 15.88 -6.53
N ALA A 5 -6.26 16.71 -6.07
CA ALA A 5 -5.19 17.29 -6.89
C ALA A 5 -4.31 16.21 -7.54
N VAL A 6 -3.96 15.15 -6.80
CA VAL A 6 -3.21 13.99 -7.34
C VAL A 6 -4.02 13.23 -8.39
N ARG A 7 -5.31 12.99 -8.15
CA ARG A 7 -6.20 12.33 -9.12
C ARG A 7 -6.41 13.18 -10.38
N MET A 8 -6.50 14.51 -10.20
CA MET A 8 -6.70 15.46 -11.30
C MET A 8 -5.44 15.81 -12.08
N ALA A 9 -4.26 15.62 -11.50
CA ALA A 9 -3.00 15.88 -12.17
C ALA A 9 -2.79 14.92 -13.35
N LYS A 10 -2.80 15.47 -14.56
CA LYS A 10 -2.70 14.68 -15.80
C LYS A 10 -1.27 14.34 -16.16
N ASP A 11 -0.31 15.14 -15.74
CA ASP A 11 1.10 14.97 -16.10
C ASP A 11 1.96 14.55 -14.90
N ARG A 12 3.08 13.89 -15.21
CA ARG A 12 4.02 13.35 -14.22
C ARG A 12 4.69 14.45 -13.39
N LYS A 13 4.97 15.62 -13.98
CA LYS A 13 5.68 16.73 -13.32
C LYS A 13 4.81 17.33 -12.22
N THR A 14 3.53 17.60 -12.52
CA THR A 14 2.56 18.10 -11.55
C THR A 14 2.35 17.11 -10.41
N LYS A 15 2.20 15.80 -10.70
CA LYS A 15 2.12 14.76 -9.66
C LYS A 15 3.34 14.78 -8.76
N THR A 16 4.55 14.80 -9.33
CA THR A 16 5.80 14.83 -8.55
C THR A 16 5.85 16.05 -7.63
N ALA A 17 5.51 17.25 -8.12
CA ALA A 17 5.51 18.45 -7.31
C ALA A 17 4.53 18.38 -6.12
N ILE A 18 3.32 17.83 -6.34
CA ILE A 18 2.35 17.62 -5.27
C ILE A 18 2.91 16.65 -4.22
N PHE A 19 3.51 15.54 -4.65
CA PHE A 19 4.07 14.54 -3.75
C PHE A 19 5.27 15.06 -2.96
N GLU A 20 6.16 15.81 -3.61
CA GLU A 20 7.28 16.47 -2.93
C GLU A 20 6.80 17.48 -1.89
N SER A 21 5.70 18.21 -2.14
CA SER A 21 5.10 19.12 -1.16
C SER A 21 4.54 18.37 0.06
N ILE A 22 3.95 17.19 -0.14
CA ILE A 22 3.43 16.34 0.95
C ILE A 22 4.57 15.81 1.82
N LEU A 23 5.65 15.35 1.18
CA LEU A 23 6.80 14.79 1.90
C LEU A 23 7.59 15.81 2.71
N ASN A 24 7.61 17.05 2.24
CA ASN A 24 8.32 18.15 2.89
C ASN A 24 7.39 19.03 3.73
N ASP A 25 6.15 18.60 3.95
CA ASP A 25 5.21 19.34 4.80
C ASP A 25 5.68 19.31 6.26
N GLU A 26 5.96 20.48 6.81
CA GLU A 26 6.46 20.66 8.19
C GLU A 26 5.53 20.10 9.27
N ARG A 27 4.23 19.91 8.95
CA ARG A 27 3.25 19.31 9.85
C ARG A 27 3.43 17.80 10.01
N ALA A 28 4.10 17.15 9.07
CA ALA A 28 4.34 15.72 9.12
C ALA A 28 5.54 15.39 10.01
N SER A 29 5.35 14.47 10.94
CA SER A 29 6.43 13.97 11.81
C SER A 29 7.10 12.74 11.22
N VAL A 30 8.40 12.61 11.37
CA VAL A 30 9.15 11.39 10.99
C VAL A 30 8.90 10.31 12.05
N LEU A 31 8.37 9.16 11.64
CA LEU A 31 8.21 7.98 12.50
C LEU A 31 9.43 7.05 12.46
N TYR A 32 9.96 6.84 11.27
CA TYR A 32 11.11 5.95 11.00
C TYR A 32 11.94 6.52 9.87
N GLN A 33 13.25 6.25 9.91
CA GLN A 33 14.16 6.63 8.86
C GLN A 33 15.27 5.59 8.74
N THR A 34 15.60 5.22 7.50
CA THR A 34 16.79 4.46 7.13
C THR A 34 17.70 5.34 6.27
N GLN A 35 18.80 4.81 5.76
CA GLN A 35 19.66 5.54 4.83
C GLN A 35 18.96 5.86 3.50
N THR A 36 17.99 5.03 3.09
CA THR A 36 17.38 5.08 1.75
C THR A 36 15.89 5.42 1.75
N ALA A 37 15.22 5.35 2.91
CA ALA A 37 13.77 5.55 2.99
C ALA A 37 13.36 6.17 4.33
N LYS A 38 12.21 6.85 4.35
CA LYS A 38 11.61 7.40 5.57
C LYS A 38 10.12 7.13 5.63
N THR A 39 9.59 7.01 6.85
CA THR A 39 8.14 7.03 7.11
C THR A 39 7.78 8.30 7.83
N THR A 40 6.82 9.04 7.28
CA THR A 40 6.24 10.25 7.89
C THR A 40 4.76 10.05 8.19
N ILE A 41 4.23 10.85 9.11
CA ILE A 41 2.83 10.83 9.49
C ILE A 41 2.30 12.22 9.77
N PHE A 42 1.13 12.54 9.23
CA PHE A 42 0.39 13.74 9.61
C PHE A 42 -0.28 13.58 10.99
N PRO A 43 -0.44 14.68 11.78
CA PRO A 43 -1.01 14.62 13.13
C PRO A 43 -2.40 14.01 13.18
N ASN A 44 -3.25 14.31 12.21
CA ASN A 44 -4.65 13.88 12.11
C ASN A 44 -4.84 12.62 11.24
N HIS A 45 -3.82 11.80 11.04
CA HIS A 45 -3.99 10.54 10.31
C HIS A 45 -4.98 9.61 11.03
N LYS A 46 -6.05 9.21 10.32
CA LYS A 46 -7.15 8.39 10.88
C LYS A 46 -6.70 7.03 11.39
N GLY A 47 -5.69 6.44 10.75
CA GLY A 47 -5.16 5.12 11.10
C GLY A 47 -4.66 5.01 12.54
N LYS A 48 -4.28 6.12 13.18
CA LYS A 48 -3.88 6.14 14.61
C LYS A 48 -4.94 5.59 15.55
N ARG A 49 -6.22 5.64 15.17
CA ARG A 49 -7.35 5.10 15.94
C ARG A 49 -7.69 3.66 15.60
N SER A 50 -7.05 3.09 14.59
CA SER A 50 -7.29 1.72 14.15
C SER A 50 -6.73 0.71 15.16
N PRO A 51 -7.47 -0.37 15.48
CA PRO A 51 -6.97 -1.45 16.33
C PRO A 51 -5.72 -2.15 15.74
N VAL A 52 -5.52 -2.07 14.42
CA VAL A 52 -4.34 -2.64 13.72
C VAL A 52 -3.25 -1.60 13.46
N TRP A 53 -3.23 -0.49 14.19
CA TRP A 53 -2.23 0.56 13.97
C TRP A 53 -0.79 0.11 14.27
N ALA A 54 -0.61 -0.76 15.25
CA ALA A 54 0.70 -1.33 15.56
C ALA A 54 1.25 -2.14 14.38
N GLU A 55 0.42 -2.98 13.76
CA GLU A 55 0.73 -3.77 12.59
C GLU A 55 1.00 -2.88 11.37
N THR A 56 0.19 -1.85 11.17
CA THR A 56 0.38 -0.86 10.08
C THR A 56 1.73 -0.16 10.20
N LYS A 57 2.13 0.26 11.41
CA LYS A 57 3.46 0.83 11.66
C LYS A 57 4.58 -0.17 11.39
N GLN A 58 4.38 -1.44 11.76
CA GLN A 58 5.38 -2.48 11.47
C GLN A 58 5.51 -2.72 9.96
N MET A 59 4.39 -2.74 9.21
CA MET A 59 4.41 -2.82 7.76
C MET A 59 5.22 -1.66 7.14
N ALA A 60 5.03 -0.44 7.62
CA ALA A 60 5.80 0.72 7.16
C ALA A 60 7.30 0.59 7.45
N ARG A 61 7.69 0.00 8.60
CA ARG A 61 9.10 -0.32 8.90
C ARG A 61 9.69 -1.34 7.93
N ASP A 62 8.93 -2.39 7.61
CA ASP A 62 9.36 -3.43 6.69
C ASP A 62 9.54 -2.84 5.28
N LEU A 63 8.64 -1.94 4.84
CA LEU A 63 8.78 -1.17 3.60
C LEU A 63 10.04 -0.30 3.59
N ASN A 64 10.33 0.42 4.67
CA ASN A 64 11.52 1.27 4.76
C ASN A 64 12.82 0.46 4.66
N LYS A 65 12.89 -0.72 5.29
CA LYS A 65 14.04 -1.65 5.14
C LYS A 65 14.27 -2.06 3.68
N SER A 66 13.19 -2.11 2.89
CA SER A 66 13.22 -2.42 1.46
C SER A 66 13.40 -1.18 0.56
N GLY A 67 13.69 -0.01 1.15
CA GLY A 67 13.94 1.23 0.40
C GLY A 67 12.69 1.95 -0.09
N ILE A 68 11.50 1.60 0.43
CA ILE A 68 10.22 2.24 0.10
C ILE A 68 9.86 3.26 1.19
N SER A 69 9.74 4.53 0.82
CA SER A 69 9.28 5.57 1.73
C SER A 69 7.75 5.56 1.84
N VAL A 70 7.25 5.88 3.03
CA VAL A 70 5.81 5.91 3.35
C VAL A 70 5.44 7.26 3.94
N SER A 71 4.39 7.90 3.44
CA SER A 71 3.81 9.08 4.06
C SER A 71 2.34 8.80 4.38
N PHE A 72 2.05 8.59 5.66
CA PHE A 72 0.67 8.45 6.13
C PHE A 72 -0.06 9.77 6.00
N LEU A 73 -1.10 9.78 5.16
CA LEU A 73 -1.83 10.97 4.76
C LEU A 73 -2.75 11.49 5.88
N PRO A 74 -3.07 12.80 5.89
CA PRO A 74 -4.04 13.35 6.82
C PRO A 74 -5.43 12.76 6.58
N GLU A 75 -6.26 12.72 7.63
CA GLU A 75 -7.69 12.43 7.52
C GLU A 75 -8.35 13.53 6.68
N MET A 76 -9.09 13.12 5.66
CA MET A 76 -9.88 14.02 4.83
C MET A 76 -11.35 13.69 5.05
N ASP A 77 -12.14 14.71 5.38
CA ASP A 77 -13.56 14.58 5.60
C ASP A 77 -14.28 14.04 4.34
N GLU A 78 -15.23 13.13 4.56
CA GLU A 78 -16.31 12.71 3.65
C GLU A 78 -16.00 11.71 2.52
N THR A 79 -14.76 11.26 2.28
CA THR A 79 -14.51 10.26 1.26
C THR A 79 -13.59 9.13 1.74
N SER A 80 -13.82 7.93 1.19
CA SER A 80 -12.91 6.80 1.29
C SER A 80 -11.54 7.20 0.71
N CYS A 81 -10.57 7.52 1.58
CA CYS A 81 -9.26 8.03 1.21
C CYS A 81 -8.19 6.93 1.34
N SER A 82 -7.20 6.97 0.45
CA SER A 82 -5.98 6.19 0.59
C SER A 82 -5.30 6.47 1.93
N ASP A 83 -4.73 5.45 2.58
CA ASP A 83 -4.07 5.60 3.87
C ASP A 83 -2.73 6.30 3.77
N ALA A 84 -2.00 6.08 2.67
CA ALA A 84 -0.64 6.56 2.52
C ALA A 84 -0.24 6.83 1.08
N LEU A 85 0.87 7.56 0.96
CA LEU A 85 1.64 7.74 -0.25
C LEU A 85 2.92 6.93 -0.13
N LEU A 86 3.26 6.15 -1.17
CA LEU A 86 4.50 5.39 -1.27
C LEU A 86 5.42 6.00 -2.30
N GLU A 87 6.73 6.05 -2.01
CA GLU A 87 7.77 6.23 -3.00
C GLU A 87 8.46 4.89 -3.24
N ILE A 88 8.26 4.33 -4.46
CA ILE A 88 8.85 3.07 -4.89
C ILE A 88 9.92 3.39 -5.93
N GLY A 89 11.19 3.19 -5.55
CA GLY A 89 12.31 3.66 -6.35
C GLY A 89 12.41 5.20 -6.40
N LYS A 90 13.22 5.71 -7.31
CA LYS A 90 13.43 7.18 -7.40
C LYS A 90 12.25 7.85 -8.12
N ARG A 91 11.52 8.72 -7.42
CA ARG A 91 10.44 9.57 -7.95
C ARG A 91 9.26 8.82 -8.56
N SER A 92 8.98 7.61 -8.07
CA SER A 92 7.77 6.86 -8.43
C SER A 92 6.80 6.83 -7.26
N TRP A 93 5.73 7.63 -7.34
CA TRP A 93 4.80 7.90 -6.27
C TRP A 93 3.46 7.21 -6.51
N HIS A 94 2.95 6.55 -5.48
CA HIS A 94 1.72 5.77 -5.55
C HIS A 94 0.87 5.94 -4.29
N LEU A 95 -0.43 6.14 -4.49
CA LEU A 95 -1.40 6.03 -3.40
C LEU A 95 -1.54 4.57 -2.98
N ALA A 96 -1.58 4.33 -1.68
CA ALA A 96 -1.69 3.00 -1.10
C ALA A 96 -2.70 2.94 0.03
N ASP A 97 -3.34 1.78 0.13
CA ASP A 97 -4.19 1.37 1.23
C ASP A 97 -3.54 0.20 1.96
N PHE A 98 -3.54 0.22 3.30
CA PHE A 98 -2.88 -0.78 4.14
C PHE A 98 -3.88 -1.82 4.64
N LYS A 99 -3.57 -3.10 4.42
CA LYS A 99 -4.40 -4.23 4.86
C LYS A 99 -3.57 -5.23 5.65
N TYR A 100 -3.91 -5.39 6.92
CA TYR A 100 -3.45 -6.50 7.74
C TYR A 100 -4.54 -7.56 7.77
N SER A 101 -4.20 -8.80 7.39
CA SER A 101 -5.19 -9.87 7.24
C SER A 101 -4.80 -11.13 7.99
N ALA A 102 -5.66 -11.57 8.90
CA ALA A 102 -5.54 -12.84 9.62
C ALA A 102 -6.38 -13.97 8.98
N THR A 103 -6.95 -13.73 7.79
CA THR A 103 -7.83 -14.72 7.15
C THR A 103 -7.07 -15.73 6.29
N THR A 104 -7.56 -16.97 6.29
CA THR A 104 -7.19 -18.00 5.31
C THR A 104 -8.26 -18.17 4.22
N ASN A 105 -9.35 -17.39 4.30
CA ASN A 105 -10.46 -17.45 3.33
C ASN A 105 -10.18 -16.48 2.18
N SER A 106 -10.01 -17.02 0.99
CA SER A 106 -9.70 -16.25 -0.23
C SER A 106 -10.80 -15.27 -0.62
N ASN A 107 -12.07 -15.55 -0.37
CA ASN A 107 -13.18 -14.63 -0.68
C ASN A 107 -13.14 -13.40 0.26
N THR A 108 -12.81 -13.61 1.53
CA THR A 108 -12.64 -12.51 2.48
C THR A 108 -11.44 -11.66 2.10
N LEU A 109 -10.32 -12.29 1.74
CA LEU A 109 -9.13 -11.59 1.25
C LEU A 109 -9.42 -10.80 -0.04
N ALA A 110 -10.14 -11.39 -0.98
CA ALA A 110 -10.55 -10.71 -2.21
C ALA A 110 -11.37 -9.45 -1.93
N LYS A 111 -12.34 -9.50 -1.01
CA LYS A 111 -13.12 -8.32 -0.58
C LYS A 111 -12.22 -7.23 0.01
N GLN A 112 -11.24 -7.60 0.85
CA GLN A 112 -10.27 -6.66 1.43
C GLN A 112 -9.41 -6.00 0.33
N LEU A 113 -8.91 -6.78 -0.62
CA LEU A 113 -8.12 -6.29 -1.75
C LEU A 113 -8.95 -5.36 -2.65
N MET A 114 -10.17 -5.75 -3.03
CA MET A 114 -11.05 -4.92 -3.85
C MET A 114 -11.35 -3.58 -3.18
N GLY A 115 -11.72 -3.58 -1.88
CA GLY A 115 -11.92 -2.35 -1.12
C GLY A 115 -10.68 -1.45 -1.07
N GLY A 116 -9.48 -2.03 -1.01
CA GLY A 116 -8.23 -1.27 -1.10
C GLY A 116 -7.99 -0.72 -2.51
N PHE A 117 -8.25 -1.48 -3.57
CA PHE A 117 -8.09 -1.03 -4.96
C PHE A 117 -9.09 0.05 -5.37
N GLU A 118 -10.26 0.13 -4.74
CA GLU A 118 -11.21 1.22 -4.92
C GLU A 118 -10.67 2.55 -4.35
N GLN A 119 -9.81 2.47 -3.34
CA GLN A 119 -9.24 3.63 -2.65
C GLN A 119 -7.88 4.05 -3.23
N ALA A 120 -7.07 3.09 -3.70
CA ALA A 120 -5.68 3.32 -4.06
C ALA A 120 -5.22 2.42 -5.23
N ASN A 121 -4.13 2.83 -5.91
CA ASN A 121 -3.52 2.02 -6.97
C ASN A 121 -2.72 0.82 -6.43
N TYR A 122 -2.26 0.92 -5.18
CA TYR A 122 -1.53 -0.12 -4.47
C TYR A 122 -2.27 -0.54 -3.20
N VAL A 123 -2.26 -1.83 -2.91
CA VAL A 123 -2.61 -2.37 -1.60
C VAL A 123 -1.34 -2.91 -0.97
N VAL A 124 -0.96 -2.39 0.20
CA VAL A 124 0.09 -2.98 1.03
C VAL A 124 -0.59 -4.04 1.90
N LEU A 125 -0.28 -5.30 1.62
CA LEU A 125 -0.88 -6.45 2.28
C LEU A 125 0.14 -7.18 3.16
N LYS A 126 -0.15 -7.34 4.44
CA LYS A 126 0.52 -8.29 5.32
C LYS A 126 -0.47 -9.35 5.78
N MET A 127 -0.12 -10.61 5.53
CA MET A 127 -0.93 -11.74 5.97
C MET A 127 -0.31 -12.35 7.23
N GLU A 128 -1.10 -12.46 8.29
CA GLU A 128 -0.74 -13.23 9.48
C GLU A 128 -0.88 -14.73 9.21
N LYS A 129 -1.94 -15.10 8.49
CA LYS A 129 -2.29 -16.48 8.11
C LYS A 129 -2.59 -16.53 6.61
N GLY A 130 -2.56 -17.72 6.06
CA GLY A 130 -2.79 -17.95 4.65
C GLY A 130 -1.50 -18.29 3.91
N ASP A 131 -1.66 -18.71 2.68
CA ASP A 131 -0.61 -19.19 1.80
C ASP A 131 -0.74 -18.60 0.39
N LEU A 132 0.15 -19.03 -0.51
CA LEU A 132 0.11 -18.63 -1.90
C LEU A 132 -1.23 -19.00 -2.59
N GLY A 133 -1.85 -20.11 -2.17
CA GLY A 133 -3.16 -20.54 -2.69
C GLY A 133 -4.25 -19.52 -2.35
N THR A 134 -4.29 -19.09 -1.09
CA THR A 134 -5.23 -18.05 -0.62
C THR A 134 -5.07 -16.75 -1.42
N ILE A 135 -3.82 -16.31 -1.63
CA ILE A 135 -3.55 -15.08 -2.43
C ILE A 135 -3.95 -15.28 -3.89
N ARG A 136 -3.58 -16.43 -4.47
CA ARG A 136 -3.93 -16.75 -5.87
C ARG A 136 -5.43 -16.67 -6.09
N ASP A 137 -6.20 -17.34 -5.26
CA ASP A 137 -7.65 -17.43 -5.43
C ASP A 137 -8.31 -16.06 -5.18
N ALA A 138 -7.82 -15.27 -4.23
CA ALA A 138 -8.27 -13.90 -4.03
C ALA A 138 -7.95 -12.98 -5.23
N VAL A 139 -6.77 -13.10 -5.83
CA VAL A 139 -6.38 -12.35 -7.03
C VAL A 139 -7.24 -12.73 -8.24
N GLU A 140 -7.52 -14.02 -8.44
CA GLU A 140 -8.39 -14.46 -9.53
C GLU A 140 -9.82 -13.92 -9.36
N GLU A 141 -10.33 -13.85 -8.12
CA GLU A 141 -11.63 -13.23 -7.85
C GLU A 141 -11.62 -11.72 -8.16
N CYS A 142 -10.57 -10.99 -7.76
CA CYS A 142 -10.40 -9.57 -8.10
C CYS A 142 -10.37 -9.35 -9.63
N LYS A 143 -9.68 -10.22 -10.38
CA LYS A 143 -9.68 -10.19 -11.86
C LYS A 143 -11.07 -10.40 -12.43
N ARG A 144 -11.79 -11.42 -11.93
CA ARG A 144 -13.15 -11.75 -12.39
C ARG A 144 -14.11 -10.59 -12.18
N LYS A 145 -13.92 -9.82 -11.11
CA LYS A 145 -14.71 -8.61 -10.80
C LYS A 145 -14.22 -7.35 -11.51
N GLY A 146 -13.09 -7.42 -12.22
CA GLY A 146 -12.50 -6.27 -12.91
C GLY A 146 -11.83 -5.23 -11.98
N THR A 147 -11.75 -5.51 -10.67
CA THR A 147 -11.18 -4.60 -9.67
C THR A 147 -9.80 -5.12 -9.24
N ILE A 148 -8.74 -4.66 -9.91
CA ILE A 148 -7.38 -5.07 -9.62
C ILE A 148 -6.38 -3.93 -9.81
N GLY A 149 -5.55 -3.72 -8.79
CA GLY A 149 -4.39 -2.82 -8.77
C GLY A 149 -3.07 -3.58 -8.66
N SER A 150 -2.09 -2.98 -8.01
CA SER A 150 -0.82 -3.61 -7.62
C SER A 150 -0.84 -3.96 -6.13
N ILE A 151 -0.09 -4.98 -5.72
CA ILE A 151 0.05 -5.39 -4.33
C ILE A 151 1.51 -5.28 -3.93
N ILE A 152 1.78 -4.69 -2.77
CA ILE A 152 3.03 -4.90 -2.05
C ILE A 152 2.73 -5.91 -0.95
N LEU A 153 3.21 -7.13 -1.14
CA LEU A 153 3.05 -8.19 -0.16
C LEU A 153 4.21 -8.18 0.83
N ILE A 154 3.90 -8.20 2.11
CA ILE A 154 4.87 -8.39 3.19
C ILE A 154 4.61 -9.76 3.78
N ASN A 155 5.60 -10.67 3.69
CA ASN A 155 5.46 -12.00 4.26
C ASN A 155 5.66 -11.99 5.79
N LYS A 156 5.48 -13.12 6.43
CA LYS A 156 5.63 -13.27 7.90
C LYS A 156 7.03 -12.93 8.41
N ASN A 157 8.06 -13.03 7.56
CA ASN A 157 9.45 -12.70 7.88
C ASN A 157 9.78 -11.22 7.65
N GLY A 158 8.82 -10.40 7.17
CA GLY A 158 9.00 -9.00 6.84
C GLY A 158 9.63 -8.74 5.46
N ASN A 159 9.80 -9.77 4.64
CA ASN A 159 10.26 -9.61 3.26
C ASN A 159 9.16 -8.97 2.41
N VAL A 160 9.56 -8.05 1.53
CA VAL A 160 8.67 -7.23 0.73
C VAL A 160 8.74 -7.62 -0.74
N TYR A 161 7.59 -7.86 -1.35
CA TYR A 161 7.46 -8.25 -2.76
C TYR A 161 6.50 -7.31 -3.47
N GLU A 162 6.98 -6.66 -4.52
CA GLU A 162 6.11 -5.85 -5.40
C GLU A 162 5.47 -6.73 -6.47
N LEU A 163 4.16 -6.86 -6.40
CA LEU A 163 3.33 -7.57 -7.37
C LEU A 163 2.56 -6.56 -8.21
N THR A 164 3.18 -6.10 -9.28
CA THR A 164 2.56 -5.10 -10.17
C THR A 164 1.25 -5.63 -10.78
N ARG A 165 0.33 -4.73 -11.11
CA ARG A 165 -0.91 -5.10 -11.82
C ARG A 165 -0.61 -5.97 -13.05
N LYS A 166 0.45 -5.65 -13.82
CA LYS A 166 0.87 -6.45 -14.97
C LYS A 166 1.28 -7.87 -14.58
N SER A 167 2.03 -8.05 -13.49
CA SER A 167 2.44 -9.37 -13.00
C SER A 167 1.25 -10.18 -12.47
N LEU A 168 0.31 -9.52 -11.80
CA LEU A 168 -0.92 -10.12 -11.31
C LEU A 168 -1.79 -10.61 -12.47
N MET A 169 -2.04 -9.74 -13.46
CA MET A 169 -2.85 -10.09 -14.64
C MET A 169 -2.27 -11.25 -15.46
N SER A 170 -0.95 -11.29 -15.63
CA SER A 170 -0.26 -12.34 -16.39
C SER A 170 0.04 -13.63 -15.60
N GLY A 171 -0.24 -13.66 -14.30
CA GLY A 171 0.09 -14.79 -13.42
C GLY A 171 1.57 -14.94 -13.06
N ARG A 172 2.45 -14.01 -13.50
CA ARG A 172 3.91 -14.03 -13.20
C ARG A 172 4.22 -13.92 -11.72
N TYR A 173 3.36 -13.29 -10.93
CA TYR A 173 3.50 -13.17 -9.48
C TYR A 173 3.67 -14.53 -8.77
N ARG A 174 3.11 -15.62 -9.33
CA ARG A 174 3.24 -16.98 -8.76
C ARG A 174 4.70 -17.45 -8.73
N LYS A 175 5.52 -17.02 -9.71
CA LYS A 175 6.95 -17.34 -9.73
C LYS A 175 7.73 -16.51 -8.71
N ILE A 176 7.29 -15.24 -8.49
CA ILE A 176 7.91 -14.34 -7.49
C ILE A 176 7.71 -14.90 -6.08
N LEU A 177 6.53 -15.44 -5.79
CA LEU A 177 6.16 -15.90 -4.44
C LEU A 177 6.43 -17.38 -4.18
N LYS A 178 6.96 -18.14 -5.16
CA LYS A 178 7.22 -19.58 -4.98
C LYS A 178 8.28 -19.80 -3.91
N GLY A 179 7.89 -20.42 -2.79
CA GLY A 179 8.75 -20.72 -1.66
C GLY A 179 8.93 -19.58 -0.63
N GLU A 180 8.18 -18.46 -0.77
CA GLU A 180 8.35 -17.27 0.06
C GLU A 180 7.24 -17.08 1.13
N LEU A 181 6.23 -17.96 1.14
CA LEU A 181 5.10 -17.92 2.07
C LEU A 181 5.03 -19.18 2.93
#